data_a9f98a58188499a1d9553cfabee367d7
#
_entry.id   a9f98a58188499a1d9553cfabee367d7
#
_cell.length_a   1.000
_cell.length_b   1.000
_cell.length_c   1.000
_cell.angle_alpha   90.00
_cell.angle_beta   90.00
_cell.angle_gamma   90.00
#
_symmetry.space_group_name_H-M   'P 1'
#
loop_
_entity.id
_entity.type
_entity.pdbx_description
1 polymer ?
#
loop_
_entity_poly.entity_id
_entity_poly.type
_entity_poly.pdbx_seq_one_letter_code
_entity_poly.pdbx_strand_id
1 'polypeptide(L)'
;MVSNKLKSCVIIPARYKSSRFPGKPLVKLLGKPMIIWVAELSSKAVGKSNVYVATDDFKIQQEVKRYNFNTIMTSSKALTGTDRLAEASYKVKADIYINVQGDEPLVKPRDILKILGAKIKNMNAVINGFCWISKKD
;
A
#
# COMPACT_ATOMS: atom_id res chain seq x y z
N MET A 1 10.08 -20.57 -24.06
CA MET A 1 10.70 -19.50 -23.24
C MET A 1 9.73 -19.10 -22.16
N VAL A 2 10.09 -19.32 -20.92
CA VAL A 2 9.36 -18.76 -19.80
C VAL A 2 9.73 -17.28 -19.73
N SER A 3 8.82 -16.39 -20.14
CA SER A 3 8.97 -14.96 -19.90
C SER A 3 9.03 -14.78 -18.37
N ASN A 4 10.19 -14.47 -17.84
CA ASN A 4 10.36 -14.11 -16.43
C ASN A 4 9.72 -12.74 -16.21
N LYS A 5 8.38 -12.72 -16.16
CA LYS A 5 7.63 -11.51 -15.87
C LYS A 5 7.89 -11.14 -14.41
N LEU A 6 8.56 -10.00 -14.19
CA LEU A 6 8.81 -9.47 -12.84
C LEU A 6 7.53 -9.44 -12.03
N LYS A 7 7.55 -10.04 -10.85
CA LYS A 7 6.43 -10.02 -9.92
C LYS A 7 6.48 -8.73 -9.11
N SER A 8 5.44 -7.92 -9.20
CA SER A 8 5.30 -6.70 -8.40
C SER A 8 4.10 -6.80 -7.48
N CYS A 9 4.19 -6.20 -6.30
CA CYS A 9 3.07 -6.07 -5.39
C CYS A 9 3.03 -4.68 -4.74
N VAL A 10 1.84 -4.27 -4.35
CA VAL A 10 1.61 -3.09 -3.53
C VAL A 10 1.47 -3.53 -2.08
N ILE A 11 2.19 -2.89 -1.18
CA ILE A 11 2.04 -3.02 0.26
C ILE A 11 1.55 -1.67 0.79
N ILE A 12 0.43 -1.71 1.52
CA ILE A 12 -0.22 -0.54 2.11
C ILE A 12 -0.03 -0.65 3.63
N PRO A 13 0.92 0.09 4.22
CA PRO A 13 1.08 0.11 5.66
C PRO A 13 -0.09 0.84 6.32
N ALA A 14 -0.65 0.24 7.35
CA ALA A 14 -1.75 0.80 8.12
C ALA A 14 -1.59 0.48 9.60
N ARG A 15 -1.71 1.48 10.47
CA ARG A 15 -1.70 1.31 11.92
C ARG A 15 -2.92 1.96 12.55
N TYR A 16 -3.43 1.34 13.60
CA TYR A 16 -4.56 1.87 14.35
C TYR A 16 -4.12 2.99 15.31
N LYS A 17 -3.01 2.78 16.02
CA LYS A 17 -2.48 3.74 16.98
C LYS A 17 -1.85 4.93 16.27
N SER A 18 -2.41 6.09 16.50
CA SER A 18 -1.89 7.38 16.06
C SER A 18 -2.21 8.42 17.15
N SER A 19 -1.24 9.26 17.50
CA SER A 19 -1.45 10.31 18.50
C SER A 19 -2.45 11.37 18.04
N ARG A 20 -2.48 11.68 16.74
CA ARG A 20 -3.35 12.69 16.16
C ARG A 20 -4.74 12.18 15.81
N PHE A 21 -4.85 10.97 15.30
CA PHE A 21 -6.12 10.40 14.84
C PHE A 21 -6.12 8.87 14.92
N PRO A 22 -6.43 8.28 16.09
CA PRO A 22 -6.53 6.83 16.24
C PRO A 22 -7.60 6.23 15.33
N GLY A 23 -7.31 5.08 14.74
CA GLY A 23 -8.25 4.39 13.86
C GLY A 23 -8.48 5.05 12.49
N LYS A 24 -7.64 6.02 12.10
CA LYS A 24 -7.74 6.72 10.83
C LYS A 24 -7.97 5.80 9.60
N PRO A 25 -7.29 4.65 9.45
CA PRO A 25 -7.52 3.76 8.32
C PRO A 25 -8.96 3.24 8.20
N LEU A 26 -9.68 3.16 9.31
CA LEU A 26 -11.05 2.63 9.38
C LEU A 26 -12.13 3.72 9.27
N VAL A 27 -11.74 4.99 9.21
CA VAL A 27 -12.68 6.09 9.01
C VAL A 27 -13.38 5.92 7.67
N LYS A 28 -14.71 6.05 7.70
CA LYS A 28 -15.52 5.92 6.49
C LYS A 28 -15.52 7.21 5.68
N LEU A 29 -15.13 7.09 4.43
CA LEU A 29 -15.26 8.11 3.40
C LEU A 29 -16.33 7.62 2.41
N LEU A 30 -17.43 8.33 2.29
CA LEU A 30 -18.56 7.92 1.46
C LEU A 30 -19.02 6.48 1.76
N GLY A 31 -19.13 6.15 3.06
CA GLY A 31 -19.62 4.85 3.53
C GLY A 31 -18.61 3.69 3.52
N LYS A 32 -17.40 3.90 3.01
CA LYS A 32 -16.36 2.87 2.88
C LYS A 32 -15.10 3.27 3.67
N PRO A 33 -14.44 2.35 4.41
CA PRO A 33 -13.21 2.66 5.13
C PRO A 33 -12.13 3.22 4.19
N MET A 34 -11.38 4.23 4.67
CA MET A 34 -10.33 4.88 3.88
C MET A 34 -9.31 3.89 3.35
N ILE A 35 -8.88 2.92 4.16
CA ILE A 35 -7.92 1.90 3.76
C ILE A 35 -8.41 1.06 2.56
N ILE A 36 -9.73 0.86 2.45
CA ILE A 36 -10.32 0.09 1.35
C ILE A 36 -10.30 0.90 0.04
N TRP A 37 -10.50 2.21 0.11
CA TRP A 37 -10.31 3.07 -1.06
C TRP A 37 -8.90 2.96 -1.63
N VAL A 38 -7.89 3.02 -0.75
CA VAL A 38 -6.49 2.87 -1.15
C VAL A 38 -6.23 1.49 -1.76
N ALA A 39 -6.75 0.43 -1.14
CA ALA A 39 -6.59 -0.93 -1.63
C ALA A 39 -7.27 -1.16 -3.00
N GLU A 40 -8.48 -0.63 -3.19
CA GLU A 40 -9.19 -0.73 -4.47
C GLU A 40 -8.48 0.03 -5.60
N LEU A 41 -8.00 1.25 -5.33
CA LEU A 41 -7.25 2.04 -6.31
C LEU A 41 -5.92 1.37 -6.65
N SER A 42 -5.23 0.81 -5.67
CA SER A 42 -4.01 0.04 -5.89
C SER A 42 -4.28 -1.23 -6.70
N SER A 43 -5.41 -1.90 -6.48
CA SER A 43 -5.79 -3.11 -7.22
C SER A 43 -6.06 -2.85 -8.70
N LYS A 44 -6.49 -1.65 -9.05
CA LYS A 44 -6.65 -1.24 -10.46
C LYS A 44 -5.32 -1.14 -11.20
N ALA A 45 -4.22 -0.90 -10.48
CA ALA A 45 -2.88 -0.82 -11.07
C ALA A 45 -2.22 -2.19 -11.21
N VAL A 46 -2.24 -3.01 -10.15
CA VAL A 46 -1.43 -4.25 -10.09
C VAL A 46 -2.26 -5.54 -9.98
N GLY A 47 -3.57 -5.43 -9.92
CA GLY A 47 -4.47 -6.57 -9.66
C GLY A 47 -4.65 -6.84 -8.16
N LYS A 48 -5.85 -7.28 -7.79
CA LYS A 48 -6.26 -7.45 -6.38
C LYS A 48 -5.39 -8.46 -5.63
N SER A 49 -4.97 -9.54 -6.26
CA SER A 49 -4.11 -10.57 -5.68
C SER A 49 -2.71 -10.08 -5.32
N ASN A 50 -2.28 -8.95 -5.88
CA ASN A 50 -0.98 -8.33 -5.65
C ASN A 50 -1.04 -7.13 -4.71
N VAL A 51 -2.16 -6.92 -4.00
CA VAL A 51 -2.33 -5.86 -3.02
C VAL A 51 -2.42 -6.46 -1.62
N TYR A 52 -1.63 -5.94 -0.70
CA TYR A 52 -1.54 -6.38 0.69
C TYR A 52 -1.63 -5.18 1.62
N VAL A 53 -2.48 -5.27 2.64
CA VAL A 53 -2.49 -4.31 3.75
C VAL A 53 -1.65 -4.88 4.88
N ALA A 54 -0.59 -4.17 5.25
CA ALA A 54 0.30 -4.54 6.35
C ALA A 54 -0.09 -3.77 7.62
N THR A 55 -0.45 -4.49 8.68
CA THR A 55 -0.94 -3.89 9.92
C THR A 55 -0.54 -4.73 11.13
N ASP A 56 -0.46 -4.09 12.30
CA ASP A 56 -0.33 -4.74 13.62
C ASP A 56 -1.66 -4.81 14.36
N ASP A 57 -2.74 -4.31 13.78
CA ASP A 57 -4.04 -4.19 14.44
C ASP A 57 -5.06 -5.17 13.86
N PHE A 58 -5.69 -5.93 14.75
CA PHE A 58 -6.67 -6.95 14.38
C PHE A 58 -7.96 -6.37 13.79
N LYS A 59 -8.39 -5.17 14.22
CA LYS A 59 -9.59 -4.51 13.70
C LYS A 59 -9.40 -4.13 12.23
N ILE A 60 -8.21 -3.59 11.90
CA ILE A 60 -7.86 -3.28 10.50
C ILE A 60 -7.81 -4.56 9.68
N GLN A 61 -7.17 -5.61 10.20
CA GLN A 61 -7.11 -6.90 9.51
C GLN A 61 -8.50 -7.45 9.21
N GLN A 62 -9.39 -7.48 10.19
CA GLN A 62 -10.75 -8.00 10.02
C GLN A 62 -11.51 -7.19 8.96
N GLU A 63 -11.45 -5.87 9.03
CA GLU A 63 -12.17 -5.02 8.08
C GLU A 63 -11.63 -5.21 6.65
N VAL A 64 -10.32 -5.27 6.47
CA VAL A 64 -9.70 -5.52 5.15
C VAL A 64 -10.13 -6.87 4.58
N LYS A 65 -10.16 -7.92 5.42
CA LYS A 65 -10.64 -9.25 5.01
C LYS A 65 -12.11 -9.27 4.61
N ARG A 66 -12.97 -8.46 5.24
CA ARG A 66 -14.40 -8.34 4.85
C ARG A 66 -14.56 -7.83 3.41
N TYR A 67 -13.62 -7.07 2.90
CA TYR A 67 -13.58 -6.62 1.51
C TYR A 67 -12.75 -7.53 0.59
N ASN A 68 -12.36 -8.72 1.10
CA ASN A 68 -11.59 -9.73 0.36
C ASN A 68 -10.23 -9.23 -0.15
N PHE A 69 -9.54 -8.38 0.63
CA PHE A 69 -8.16 -8.01 0.39
C PHE A 69 -7.20 -8.81 1.26
N ASN A 70 -5.97 -9.00 0.77
CA ASN A 70 -4.92 -9.68 1.52
C ASN A 70 -4.41 -8.81 2.66
N THR A 71 -4.07 -9.45 3.77
CA THR A 71 -3.47 -8.79 4.92
C THR A 71 -2.18 -9.47 5.33
N ILE A 72 -1.25 -8.69 5.85
CA ILE A 72 -0.02 -9.16 6.47
C ILE A 72 0.03 -8.60 7.88
N MET A 73 0.05 -9.48 8.88
CA MET A 73 0.27 -9.05 10.25
C MET A 73 1.76 -8.77 10.47
N THR A 74 2.04 -7.61 11.01
CA THR A 74 3.38 -7.09 11.30
C THR A 74 3.52 -6.75 12.77
N SER A 75 4.75 -6.57 13.24
CA SER A 75 5.06 -6.19 14.60
C SER A 75 4.53 -4.79 14.95
N SER A 76 4.09 -4.61 16.19
CA SER A 76 3.81 -3.28 16.74
C SER A 76 5.06 -2.42 16.92
N LYS A 77 6.25 -3.01 16.81
CA LYS A 77 7.55 -2.31 16.90
C LYS A 77 7.94 -1.58 15.61
N ALA A 78 7.24 -1.82 14.49
CA ALA A 78 7.46 -1.07 13.26
C ALA A 78 7.06 0.40 13.47
N LEU A 79 8.05 1.29 13.57
CA LEU A 79 7.84 2.70 13.94
C LEU A 79 7.27 3.53 12.78
N THR A 80 7.67 3.19 11.55
CA THR A 80 7.26 3.90 10.33
C THR A 80 6.51 2.98 9.37
N GLY A 81 5.85 3.57 8.37
CA GLY A 81 5.25 2.80 7.27
C GLY A 81 6.31 2.03 6.46
N THR A 82 7.50 2.60 6.31
CA THR A 82 8.62 1.96 5.62
C THR A 82 9.14 0.74 6.38
N ASP A 83 9.27 0.84 7.72
CA ASP A 83 9.66 -0.32 8.55
C ASP A 83 8.64 -1.44 8.44
N ARG A 84 7.36 -1.09 8.42
CA ARG A 84 6.27 -2.05 8.28
C ARG A 84 6.26 -2.71 6.90
N LEU A 85 6.55 -1.95 5.86
CA LEU A 85 6.73 -2.50 4.51
C LEU A 85 7.92 -3.45 4.45
N ALA A 86 9.05 -3.08 5.05
CA ALA A 86 10.23 -3.94 5.10
C ALA A 86 9.91 -5.27 5.79
N GLU A 87 9.25 -5.27 6.93
CA GLU A 87 8.81 -6.49 7.61
C GLU A 87 7.85 -7.33 6.75
N ALA A 88 6.88 -6.67 6.10
CA ALA A 88 5.92 -7.35 5.24
C ALA A 88 6.59 -7.99 4.01
N SER A 89 7.65 -7.39 3.47
CA SER A 89 8.38 -7.90 2.30
C SER A 89 9.02 -9.27 2.54
N TYR A 90 9.37 -9.60 3.78
CA TYR A 90 9.86 -10.95 4.13
C TYR A 90 8.76 -12.02 4.06
N LYS A 91 7.49 -11.62 4.14
CA LYS A 91 6.34 -12.53 4.14
C LYS A 91 5.70 -12.71 2.76
N VAL A 92 6.00 -11.82 1.82
CA VAL A 92 5.49 -11.87 0.45
C VAL A 92 6.66 -11.78 -0.52
N LYS A 93 6.85 -12.81 -1.33
CA LYS A 93 7.91 -12.82 -2.34
C LYS A 93 7.47 -12.06 -3.59
N ALA A 94 8.17 -11.00 -3.90
CA ALA A 94 8.04 -10.23 -5.14
C ALA A 94 9.42 -9.67 -5.56
N ASP A 95 9.55 -9.29 -6.82
CA ASP A 95 10.76 -8.64 -7.33
C ASP A 95 10.72 -7.13 -7.07
N ILE A 96 9.52 -6.56 -7.04
CA ILE A 96 9.29 -5.13 -6.83
C ILE A 96 8.18 -4.94 -5.79
N TYR A 97 8.49 -4.16 -4.76
CA TYR A 97 7.54 -3.73 -3.74
C TYR A 97 7.22 -2.26 -3.92
N ILE A 98 5.92 -1.94 -4.01
CA ILE A 98 5.43 -0.57 -4.13
C ILE A 98 4.78 -0.18 -2.81
N ASN A 99 5.29 0.88 -2.19
CA ASN A 99 4.70 1.46 -0.98
C ASN A 99 3.62 2.46 -1.37
N VAL A 100 2.37 2.19 -1.00
CA VAL A 100 1.27 3.15 -1.09
C VAL A 100 0.78 3.42 0.32
N GLN A 101 0.79 4.68 0.75
CA GLN A 101 0.38 5.03 2.11
C GLN A 101 -1.12 4.81 2.31
N GLY A 102 -1.49 4.26 3.47
CA GLY A 102 -2.87 3.93 3.80
C GLY A 102 -3.80 5.13 3.97
N ASP A 103 -3.27 6.34 3.95
CA ASP A 103 -4.01 7.60 4.04
C ASP A 103 -4.00 8.43 2.75
N GLU A 104 -3.80 7.76 1.62
CA GLU A 104 -3.87 8.37 0.28
C GLU A 104 -5.09 7.88 -0.52
N PRO A 105 -6.34 8.19 -0.09
CA PRO A 105 -7.54 7.67 -0.74
C PRO A 105 -7.80 8.26 -2.14
N LEU A 106 -6.98 9.21 -2.58
CA LEU A 106 -7.03 9.83 -3.92
C LEU A 106 -5.88 9.42 -4.81
N VAL A 107 -5.08 8.42 -4.40
CA VAL A 107 -3.99 7.89 -5.24
C VAL A 107 -4.52 7.44 -6.60
N LYS A 108 -3.82 7.82 -7.65
CA LYS A 108 -4.25 7.46 -9.01
C LYS A 108 -3.57 6.17 -9.46
N PRO A 109 -4.30 5.16 -9.94
CA PRO A 109 -3.70 3.91 -10.44
C PRO A 109 -2.61 4.14 -11.48
N ARG A 110 -2.79 5.12 -12.37
CA ARG A 110 -1.79 5.50 -13.38
C ARG A 110 -0.46 5.95 -12.79
N ASP A 111 -0.48 6.59 -11.62
CA ASP A 111 0.74 7.08 -10.98
C ASP A 111 1.50 5.91 -10.32
N ILE A 112 0.80 4.93 -9.78
CA ILE A 112 1.39 3.66 -9.34
C ILE A 112 2.07 2.95 -10.50
N LEU A 113 1.42 2.88 -11.67
CA LEU A 113 1.98 2.27 -12.88
C LEU A 113 3.20 3.02 -13.40
N LYS A 114 3.21 4.36 -13.33
CA LYS A 114 4.39 5.18 -13.70
C LYS A 114 5.59 4.88 -12.82
N ILE A 115 5.37 4.81 -11.50
CA ILE A 115 6.43 4.47 -10.53
C ILE A 115 6.95 3.05 -10.79
N LEU A 116 6.07 2.09 -11.01
CA LEU A 116 6.43 0.72 -11.37
C LEU A 116 7.28 0.68 -12.66
N GLY A 117 6.86 1.38 -13.71
CA GLY A 117 7.60 1.48 -14.97
C GLY A 117 8.98 2.09 -14.81
N ALA A 118 9.10 3.15 -13.99
CA ALA A 118 10.38 3.74 -13.66
C ALA A 118 11.29 2.78 -12.87
N LYS A 119 10.72 2.01 -11.95
CA LYS A 119 11.45 0.99 -11.17
C LYS A 119 11.99 -0.13 -12.07
N ILE A 120 11.19 -0.63 -12.99
CA ILE A 120 11.60 -1.68 -13.94
C ILE A 120 12.81 -1.23 -14.78
N LYS A 121 12.86 0.06 -15.14
CA LYS A 121 13.99 0.64 -15.89
C LYS A 121 15.22 0.89 -15.02
N ASN A 122 15.08 0.95 -13.70
CA ASN A 122 16.13 1.33 -12.74
C ASN A 122 16.09 0.41 -11.52
N MET A 123 16.31 -0.90 -11.74
CA MET A 123 16.15 -1.92 -10.70
C MET A 123 17.04 -1.71 -9.46
N ASN A 124 18.19 -1.05 -9.60
CA ASN A 124 19.11 -0.78 -8.49
C ASN A 124 18.77 0.52 -7.73
N ALA A 125 17.77 1.27 -8.14
CA ALA A 125 17.38 2.53 -7.51
C ALA A 125 16.09 2.38 -6.69
N VAL A 126 15.94 3.20 -5.65
CA VAL A 126 14.66 3.47 -5.00
C VAL A 126 13.97 4.58 -5.78
N ILE A 127 12.73 4.34 -6.17
CA ILE A 127 11.94 5.31 -6.94
C ILE A 127 10.90 5.95 -6.02
N ASN A 128 10.94 7.28 -5.93
CA ASN A 128 9.94 8.06 -5.21
C ASN A 128 9.11 8.89 -6.18
N GLY A 129 7.79 8.85 -6.00
CA GLY A 129 6.86 9.76 -6.69
C GLY A 129 6.67 11.04 -5.90
N PHE A 130 6.64 12.16 -6.58
CA PHE A 130 6.26 13.46 -6.02
C PHE A 130 5.44 14.27 -7.03
N CYS A 131 4.69 15.24 -6.53
CA CYS A 131 4.00 16.22 -7.38
C CYS A 131 4.33 17.63 -6.93
N TRP A 132 4.31 18.56 -7.86
CA TRP A 132 4.42 19.98 -7.55
C TRP A 132 3.12 20.48 -6.91
N ILE A 133 3.24 21.24 -5.85
CA ILE A 133 2.11 21.94 -5.23
C ILE A 133 1.97 23.29 -5.94
N SER A 134 0.82 23.53 -6.57
CA SER A 134 0.53 24.84 -7.16
C SER A 134 -0.06 25.77 -6.11
N LYS A 135 0.14 27.10 -6.28
CA LYS A 135 -0.45 28.09 -5.36
C LYS A 135 -1.99 28.15 -5.38
N LYS A 136 -2.63 27.31 -6.19
CA LYS A 136 -4.10 27.23 -6.34
C LYS A 136 -4.71 26.01 -5.62
N ASP A 137 -3.89 25.19 -4.95
CA ASP A 137 -4.34 24.00 -4.23
C ASP A 137 -4.47 24.31 -2.72
#